data_f941c270bc61becaf41ceff6f1b099c3
#
_entry.id   f941c270bc61becaf41ceff6f1b099c3
#
_cell.length_a   1.000
_cell.length_b   1.000
_cell.length_c   1.000
_cell.angle_alpha   90.00
_cell.angle_beta   90.00
_cell.angle_gamma   90.00
#
_symmetry.space_group_name_H-M   'P 1'
#
loop_
_entity.id
_entity.type
_entity.pdbx_description
1 polymer ?
#
loop_
_entity_poly.entity_id
_entity_poly.type
_entity_poly.pdbx_seq_one_letter_code
_entity_poly.pdbx_strand_id
1 'polypeptide(L)'
;RMRRHIRARPVQALDSALGAVATVTAVSVLVWFVAGGLRGVTSSATAKAIGESRVLAVIDAVVPAETGNLFAGFRQVLDRGGFPRVFEGLGAEPVIPVDPPSVDLARRPAVIAALDSVVKVTGVAAECRQGQEGSGFVVAPERVLTNAHVVSGLGEVGVQVRGQGPTLRGSVVLFDPARDLAIIAVPRLSAPALALGDPLGRSDDAVIAGFPLDGPLRVDAARVRDWILATGQD
;
A
#
# COMPACT_ATOMS: atom_id res chain seq x y z
N ARG A 1 46.90 -48.12 8.21
CA ARG A 1 46.52 -47.06 9.17
C ARG A 1 45.09 -46.62 8.89
N MET A 2 44.17 -47.17 9.67
CA MET A 2 42.75 -46.91 9.64
C MET A 2 42.47 -45.55 10.32
N ARG A 3 42.10 -44.51 9.56
CA ARG A 3 41.58 -43.28 10.14
C ARG A 3 40.11 -43.53 10.56
N ARG A 4 39.87 -43.76 11.85
CA ARG A 4 38.57 -43.74 12.45
C ARG A 4 38.00 -42.32 12.35
N HIS A 5 37.04 -42.08 11.46
CA HIS A 5 36.18 -40.92 11.53
C HIS A 5 35.31 -41.06 12.78
N ILE A 6 35.66 -40.41 13.85
CA ILE A 6 34.80 -40.20 15.01
C ILE A 6 33.71 -39.21 14.54
N ARG A 7 32.65 -39.72 14.00
CA ARG A 7 31.41 -38.91 13.80
C ARG A 7 30.76 -38.73 15.15
N ALA A 8 31.03 -37.63 15.84
CA ALA A 8 30.37 -37.29 17.08
C ALA A 8 28.86 -37.06 16.77
N ARG A 9 28.00 -38.01 17.16
CA ARG A 9 26.53 -37.94 16.98
C ARG A 9 25.91 -36.58 17.38
N PRO A 10 26.37 -35.88 18.45
CA PRO A 10 25.82 -34.58 18.81
C PRO A 10 26.10 -33.49 17.75
N VAL A 11 27.24 -33.52 17.04
CA VAL A 11 27.54 -32.53 15.99
C VAL A 11 26.65 -32.73 14.76
N GLN A 12 26.35 -33.97 14.40
CA GLN A 12 25.42 -34.24 13.29
C GLN A 12 23.98 -33.83 13.64
N ALA A 13 23.55 -34.05 14.88
CA ALA A 13 22.23 -33.62 15.32
C ALA A 13 22.09 -32.08 15.31
N LEU A 14 23.15 -31.38 15.74
CA LEU A 14 23.18 -29.91 15.72
C LEU A 14 23.17 -29.38 14.29
N ASP A 15 23.97 -29.94 13.39
CA ASP A 15 24.02 -29.59 11.97
C ASP A 15 22.67 -29.82 11.28
N SER A 16 22.05 -30.97 11.54
CA SER A 16 20.70 -31.26 11.01
C SER A 16 19.63 -30.32 11.54
N ALA A 17 19.69 -29.95 12.83
CA ALA A 17 18.77 -29.00 13.42
C ALA A 17 18.94 -27.58 12.85
N LEU A 18 20.19 -27.12 12.70
CA LEU A 18 20.49 -25.83 12.07
C LEU A 18 20.09 -25.81 10.59
N GLY A 19 20.34 -26.88 9.85
CA GLY A 19 19.89 -27.02 8.48
C GLY A 19 18.37 -26.99 8.33
N ALA A 20 17.66 -27.68 9.24
CA ALA A 20 16.18 -27.64 9.25
C ALA A 20 15.64 -26.23 9.55
N VAL A 21 16.21 -25.54 10.55
CA VAL A 21 15.83 -24.15 10.88
C VAL A 21 16.09 -23.22 9.70
N ALA A 22 17.26 -23.31 9.10
CA ALA A 22 17.62 -22.47 7.94
C ALA A 22 16.67 -22.72 6.74
N THR A 23 16.34 -23.98 6.48
CA THR A 23 15.41 -24.35 5.40
C THR A 23 14.00 -23.83 5.68
N VAL A 24 13.47 -24.01 6.89
CA VAL A 24 12.15 -23.51 7.30
C VAL A 24 12.12 -21.98 7.17
N THR A 25 13.15 -21.30 7.64
CA THR A 25 13.24 -19.83 7.52
C THR A 25 13.23 -19.38 6.07
N ALA A 26 14.07 -20.00 5.21
CA ALA A 26 14.14 -19.63 3.80
C ALA A 26 12.81 -19.88 3.06
N VAL A 27 12.15 -21.02 3.32
CA VAL A 27 10.83 -21.33 2.73
C VAL A 27 9.78 -20.36 3.24
N SER A 28 9.78 -20.04 4.53
CA SER A 28 8.83 -19.08 5.13
C SER A 28 8.96 -17.69 4.50
N VAL A 29 10.19 -17.21 4.32
CA VAL A 29 10.46 -15.91 3.65
C VAL A 29 10.00 -15.94 2.20
N LEU A 30 10.25 -17.03 1.47
CA LEU A 30 9.81 -17.17 0.08
C LEU A 30 8.28 -17.19 -0.02
N VAL A 31 7.60 -17.97 0.82
CA VAL A 31 6.14 -18.05 0.86
C VAL A 31 5.53 -16.69 1.23
N TRP A 32 6.10 -16.01 2.21
CA TRP A 32 5.69 -14.67 2.61
C TRP A 32 5.85 -13.67 1.45
N PHE A 33 6.98 -13.69 0.76
CA PHE A 33 7.25 -12.83 -0.39
C PHE A 33 6.23 -13.05 -1.52
N VAL A 34 6.01 -14.32 -1.89
CA VAL A 34 5.05 -14.68 -2.94
C VAL A 34 3.63 -14.34 -2.53
N ALA A 35 3.23 -14.67 -1.30
CA ALA A 35 1.91 -14.37 -0.77
C ALA A 35 1.65 -12.85 -0.72
N GLY A 36 2.66 -12.05 -0.31
CA GLY A 36 2.59 -10.59 -0.33
C GLY A 36 2.37 -10.04 -1.74
N GLY A 37 3.09 -10.57 -2.73
CA GLY A 37 2.92 -10.20 -4.14
C GLY A 37 1.56 -10.57 -4.72
N LEU A 38 0.97 -11.68 -4.25
CA LEU A 38 -0.32 -12.18 -4.76
C LEU A 38 -1.55 -11.55 -4.10
N ARG A 39 -1.42 -10.88 -2.95
CA ARG A 39 -2.56 -10.29 -2.20
C ARG A 39 -3.45 -9.37 -3.05
N GLY A 40 -2.87 -8.65 -4.03
CA GLY A 40 -3.60 -7.72 -4.90
C GLY A 40 -3.98 -8.28 -6.28
N VAL A 41 -3.55 -9.51 -6.64
CA VAL A 41 -3.71 -10.05 -8.01
C VAL A 41 -4.61 -11.29 -8.04
N THR A 42 -4.95 -11.87 -6.88
CA THR A 42 -5.67 -13.15 -6.78
C THR A 42 -7.14 -12.97 -6.45
N SER A 43 -7.93 -14.03 -6.71
CA SER A 43 -9.36 -14.09 -6.35
C SER A 43 -9.58 -13.89 -4.85
N SER A 44 -10.73 -13.35 -4.46
CA SER A 44 -11.08 -13.01 -3.07
C SER A 44 -10.91 -14.17 -2.06
N ALA A 45 -11.15 -15.40 -2.48
CA ALA A 45 -10.97 -16.56 -1.60
C ALA A 45 -9.48 -16.76 -1.25
N THR A 46 -8.59 -16.60 -2.22
CA THR A 46 -7.15 -16.72 -2.03
C THR A 46 -6.60 -15.51 -1.26
N ALA A 47 -7.02 -14.30 -1.61
CA ALA A 47 -6.63 -13.08 -0.91
C ALA A 47 -7.09 -13.12 0.57
N LYS A 48 -8.30 -13.61 0.84
CA LYS A 48 -8.82 -13.82 2.18
C LYS A 48 -8.01 -14.87 2.95
N ALA A 49 -7.74 -16.03 2.33
CA ALA A 49 -6.94 -17.09 2.96
C ALA A 49 -5.50 -16.62 3.27
N ILE A 50 -4.90 -15.82 2.39
CA ILE A 50 -3.60 -15.18 2.61
C ILE A 50 -3.68 -14.19 3.77
N GLY A 51 -4.71 -13.33 3.80
CA GLY A 51 -4.91 -12.32 4.85
C GLY A 51 -5.21 -12.89 6.22
N GLU A 52 -5.90 -14.02 6.31
CA GLU A 52 -6.25 -14.72 7.56
C GLU A 52 -5.16 -15.70 8.04
N SER A 53 -4.07 -15.87 7.29
CA SER A 53 -2.99 -16.79 7.63
C SER A 53 -2.22 -16.32 8.87
N ARG A 54 -2.31 -17.09 9.96
CA ARG A 54 -1.55 -16.85 11.19
C ARG A 54 -0.04 -16.93 10.98
N VAL A 55 0.41 -17.76 10.06
CA VAL A 55 1.83 -17.90 9.73
C VAL A 55 2.34 -16.63 9.08
N LEU A 56 1.61 -16.07 8.12
CA LEU A 56 1.96 -14.82 7.47
C LEU A 56 1.91 -13.65 8.45
N ALA A 57 0.93 -13.60 9.35
CA ALA A 57 0.83 -12.57 10.38
C ALA A 57 2.05 -12.58 11.34
N VAL A 58 2.55 -13.75 11.71
CA VAL A 58 3.77 -13.88 12.53
C VAL A 58 4.99 -13.41 11.76
N ILE A 59 5.09 -13.75 10.48
CA ILE A 59 6.20 -13.31 9.63
C ILE A 59 6.15 -11.79 9.43
N ASP A 60 4.98 -11.23 9.14
CA ASP A 60 4.78 -9.78 8.99
C ASP A 60 5.19 -9.01 10.27
N ALA A 61 4.99 -9.59 11.45
CA ALA A 61 5.38 -8.97 12.72
C ALA A 61 6.91 -8.95 12.97
N VAL A 62 7.66 -9.83 12.32
CA VAL A 62 9.13 -9.96 12.49
C VAL A 62 9.89 -9.26 11.36
N VAL A 63 9.27 -9.11 10.20
CA VAL A 63 9.91 -8.53 9.01
C VAL A 63 9.93 -7.00 9.13
N PRO A 64 11.08 -6.34 8.90
CA PRO A 64 11.17 -4.88 8.93
C PRO A 64 10.27 -4.21 7.89
N ALA A 65 9.69 -3.06 8.25
CA ALA A 65 8.78 -2.30 7.38
C ALA A 65 9.43 -1.86 6.05
N GLU A 66 10.76 -1.72 6.02
CA GLU A 66 11.54 -1.34 4.84
C GLU A 66 11.48 -2.37 3.70
N THR A 67 11.13 -3.62 4.00
CA THR A 67 10.98 -4.68 2.98
C THR A 67 9.79 -4.48 2.06
N GLY A 68 8.84 -3.60 2.40
CA GLY A 68 7.73 -3.19 1.54
C GLY A 68 8.17 -2.69 0.16
N ASN A 69 9.35 -2.06 0.07
CA ASN A 69 9.93 -1.61 -1.20
C ASN A 69 10.25 -2.77 -2.17
N LEU A 70 10.57 -3.95 -1.65
CA LEU A 70 10.83 -5.15 -2.45
C LEU A 70 9.55 -5.68 -3.09
N PHE A 71 8.42 -5.60 -2.38
CA PHE A 71 7.12 -5.99 -2.91
C PHE A 71 6.62 -5.02 -3.99
N ALA A 72 6.80 -3.72 -3.79
CA ALA A 72 6.46 -2.72 -4.79
C ALA A 72 7.21 -2.98 -6.11
N GLY A 73 8.51 -3.29 -6.04
CA GLY A 73 9.31 -3.65 -7.21
C GLY A 73 8.85 -4.95 -7.89
N PHE A 74 8.51 -5.98 -7.12
CA PHE A 74 8.03 -7.26 -7.65
C PHE A 74 6.65 -7.11 -8.30
N ARG A 75 5.72 -6.38 -7.68
CA ARG A 75 4.41 -6.06 -8.28
C ARG A 75 4.56 -5.28 -9.57
N GLN A 76 5.44 -4.30 -9.64
CA GLN A 76 5.71 -3.54 -10.87
C GLN A 76 6.16 -4.44 -12.03
N VAL A 77 6.83 -5.56 -11.74
CA VAL A 77 7.18 -6.57 -12.75
C VAL A 77 5.95 -7.40 -13.16
N LEU A 78 5.07 -7.74 -12.22
CA LEU A 78 3.82 -8.46 -12.49
C LEU A 78 2.80 -7.60 -13.24
N ASP A 79 2.72 -6.31 -12.94
CA ASP A 79 1.77 -5.34 -13.51
C ASP A 79 2.12 -4.89 -14.93
N ARG A 80 3.27 -5.25 -15.47
CA ARG A 80 3.58 -5.02 -16.90
C ARG A 80 2.60 -5.72 -17.86
N GLY A 81 1.67 -6.51 -17.31
CA GLY A 81 0.65 -7.26 -18.03
C GLY A 81 -0.77 -6.71 -17.98
N GLY A 82 -1.04 -5.53 -17.43
CA GLY A 82 -2.35 -4.91 -17.52
C GLY A 82 -3.03 -4.56 -16.19
N PHE A 83 -2.56 -3.54 -15.52
CA PHE A 83 -3.37 -2.83 -14.54
C PHE A 83 -4.45 -2.02 -15.28
N PRO A 84 -5.73 -2.06 -14.87
CA PRO A 84 -6.70 -1.13 -15.42
C PRO A 84 -6.23 0.28 -15.10
N ARG A 85 -5.87 1.02 -16.13
CA ARG A 85 -5.56 2.44 -16.00
C ARG A 85 -6.87 3.16 -15.75
N VAL A 86 -7.06 3.71 -14.57
CA VAL A 86 -8.26 4.47 -14.18
C VAL A 86 -8.51 5.66 -15.12
N PHE A 87 -7.50 6.07 -15.88
CA PHE A 87 -7.55 7.12 -16.88
C PHE A 87 -7.00 6.62 -18.22
N GLU A 88 -7.63 5.60 -18.83
CA GLU A 88 -7.40 5.28 -20.23
C GLU A 88 -8.16 6.29 -21.10
N GLY A 89 -7.45 7.05 -21.89
CA GLY A 89 -8.05 7.99 -22.83
C GLY A 89 -7.69 9.46 -22.61
N LEU A 90 -6.85 9.78 -21.65
CA LEU A 90 -6.17 11.07 -21.68
C LEU A 90 -5.35 11.10 -22.97
N GLY A 91 -5.76 11.93 -23.94
CA GLY A 91 -4.92 12.27 -25.08
C GLY A 91 -3.53 12.64 -24.62
N ALA A 92 -2.54 12.62 -25.48
CA ALA A 92 -1.16 12.95 -25.11
C ALA A 92 -1.18 14.23 -24.26
N GLU A 93 -0.88 14.07 -22.95
CA GLU A 93 -0.87 15.18 -22.00
C GLU A 93 0.13 16.22 -22.52
N PRO A 94 -0.29 17.47 -22.73
CA PRO A 94 0.64 18.49 -23.18
C PRO A 94 1.74 18.63 -22.12
N VAL A 95 2.97 18.25 -22.50
CA VAL A 95 4.13 18.38 -21.62
C VAL A 95 4.50 19.84 -21.50
N ILE A 96 3.92 20.53 -20.52
CA ILE A 96 4.27 21.89 -20.19
C ILE A 96 5.48 21.85 -19.27
N PRO A 97 6.65 22.34 -19.71
CA PRO A 97 7.84 22.31 -18.88
C PRO A 97 7.68 23.27 -17.68
N VAL A 98 8.03 22.77 -16.50
CA VAL A 98 8.18 23.55 -15.27
C VAL A 98 9.51 23.15 -14.63
N ASP A 99 10.07 24.06 -13.84
CA ASP A 99 11.30 23.75 -13.09
C ASP A 99 11.07 22.57 -12.13
N PRO A 100 12.10 21.78 -11.82
CA PRO A 100 11.99 20.73 -10.83
C PRO A 100 11.53 21.26 -9.47
N PRO A 101 10.78 20.48 -8.67
CA PRO A 101 10.41 20.88 -7.33
C PRO A 101 11.64 20.98 -6.42
N SER A 102 11.51 21.71 -5.30
CA SER A 102 12.58 21.80 -4.29
C SER A 102 12.86 20.39 -3.72
N VAL A 103 14.15 20.00 -3.70
CA VAL A 103 14.59 18.68 -3.20
C VAL A 103 14.26 18.44 -1.72
N ASP A 104 14.12 19.51 -0.94
CA ASP A 104 13.83 19.43 0.50
C ASP A 104 12.33 19.48 0.82
N LEU A 105 11.49 19.65 -0.19
CA LEU A 105 10.05 19.88 0.00
C LEU A 105 9.40 18.74 0.82
N ALA A 106 9.65 17.49 0.46
CA ALA A 106 9.10 16.32 1.14
C ALA A 106 9.60 16.15 2.60
N ARG A 107 10.67 16.86 2.97
CA ARG A 107 11.28 16.82 4.31
C ARG A 107 10.88 17.99 5.20
N ARG A 108 10.09 18.92 4.72
CA ARG A 108 9.63 20.05 5.52
C ARG A 108 8.81 19.57 6.72
N PRO A 109 8.99 20.14 7.92
CA PRO A 109 8.28 19.71 9.11
C PRO A 109 6.75 19.70 8.95
N ALA A 110 6.19 20.67 8.25
CA ALA A 110 4.75 20.74 7.96
C ALA A 110 4.28 19.56 7.10
N VAL A 111 5.08 19.12 6.12
CA VAL A 111 4.78 17.95 5.29
C VAL A 111 4.83 16.69 6.15
N ILE A 112 5.89 16.53 6.96
CA ILE A 112 6.03 15.37 7.85
C ILE A 112 4.83 15.27 8.81
N ALA A 113 4.39 16.38 9.39
CA ALA A 113 3.21 16.43 10.25
C ALA A 113 1.92 16.08 9.49
N ALA A 114 1.77 16.52 8.24
CA ALA A 114 0.61 16.20 7.40
C ALA A 114 0.51 14.70 7.07
N LEU A 115 1.63 13.97 7.05
CA LEU A 115 1.62 12.53 6.80
C LEU A 115 0.90 11.74 7.89
N ASP A 116 0.72 12.27 9.09
CA ASP A 116 -0.06 11.63 10.15
C ASP A 116 -1.56 11.58 9.83
N SER A 117 -1.99 12.35 8.85
CA SER A 117 -3.36 12.34 8.32
C SER A 117 -3.53 11.41 7.11
N VAL A 118 -2.43 10.91 6.53
CA VAL A 118 -2.48 10.04 5.35
C VAL A 118 -2.72 8.59 5.80
N VAL A 119 -3.69 7.95 5.18
CA VAL A 119 -4.10 6.59 5.53
C VAL A 119 -4.05 5.66 4.33
N LYS A 120 -3.71 4.40 4.60
CA LYS A 120 -3.88 3.30 3.67
C LYS A 120 -5.29 2.78 3.78
N VAL A 121 -5.95 2.61 2.65
CA VAL A 121 -7.30 2.04 2.53
C VAL A 121 -7.19 0.69 1.87
N THR A 122 -7.79 -0.33 2.48
CA THR A 122 -7.77 -1.71 1.97
C THR A 122 -9.14 -2.34 2.11
N GLY A 123 -9.45 -3.31 1.25
CA GLY A 123 -10.68 -4.08 1.36
C GLY A 123 -10.75 -5.19 0.33
N VAL A 124 -11.80 -6.00 0.41
CA VAL A 124 -12.07 -7.05 -0.57
C VAL A 124 -13.45 -6.81 -1.17
N ALA A 125 -13.49 -6.55 -2.47
CA ALA A 125 -14.75 -6.43 -3.20
C ALA A 125 -15.35 -7.83 -3.38
N ALA A 126 -16.52 -8.06 -2.76
CA ALA A 126 -17.16 -9.36 -2.74
C ALA A 126 -17.63 -9.82 -4.14
N GLU A 127 -18.06 -8.87 -4.97
CA GLU A 127 -18.64 -9.16 -6.29
C GLU A 127 -17.59 -9.48 -7.35
N CYS A 128 -16.50 -8.72 -7.41
CA CYS A 128 -15.42 -8.93 -8.38
C CYS A 128 -14.29 -9.80 -7.86
N ARG A 129 -14.35 -10.23 -6.60
CA ARG A 129 -13.37 -11.12 -5.95
C ARG A 129 -11.93 -10.60 -5.97
N GLN A 130 -11.76 -9.28 -5.94
CA GLN A 130 -10.44 -8.65 -5.95
C GLN A 130 -10.19 -7.89 -4.66
N GLY A 131 -8.96 -7.94 -4.17
CA GLY A 131 -8.48 -7.03 -3.15
C GLY A 131 -8.33 -5.64 -3.76
N GLN A 132 -8.91 -4.64 -3.11
CA GLN A 132 -8.74 -3.24 -3.49
C GLN A 132 -7.92 -2.53 -2.43
N GLU A 133 -7.10 -1.64 -2.89
CA GLU A 133 -6.19 -0.87 -2.05
C GLU A 133 -5.99 0.53 -2.63
N GLY A 134 -5.78 1.48 -1.75
CA GLY A 134 -5.57 2.85 -2.17
C GLY A 134 -5.11 3.73 -1.02
N SER A 135 -5.09 5.00 -1.30
CA SER A 135 -4.71 6.03 -0.35
C SER A 135 -5.92 6.89 0.00
N GLY A 136 -5.93 7.41 1.20
CA GLY A 136 -6.90 8.40 1.65
C GLY A 136 -6.27 9.35 2.65
N PHE A 137 -7.01 10.31 3.09
CA PHE A 137 -6.58 11.21 4.16
C PHE A 137 -7.75 11.64 5.05
N VAL A 138 -7.44 12.00 6.27
CA VAL A 138 -8.45 12.41 7.25
C VAL A 138 -8.89 13.84 6.94
N VAL A 139 -10.19 14.06 6.74
CA VAL A 139 -10.79 15.38 6.43
C VAL A 139 -11.58 15.96 7.61
N ALA A 140 -12.00 15.11 8.54
CA ALA A 140 -12.69 15.48 9.77
C ALA A 140 -12.50 14.37 10.80
N PRO A 141 -12.83 14.59 12.08
CA PRO A 141 -12.77 13.52 13.08
C PRO A 141 -13.53 12.27 12.61
N GLU A 142 -12.83 11.13 12.63
CA GLU A 142 -13.36 9.83 12.19
C GLU A 142 -13.86 9.80 10.73
N ARG A 143 -13.38 10.71 9.87
CA ARG A 143 -13.76 10.77 8.44
C ARG A 143 -12.53 10.78 7.55
N VAL A 144 -12.48 9.82 6.65
CA VAL A 144 -11.43 9.67 5.65
C VAL A 144 -12.02 9.94 4.27
N LEU A 145 -11.37 10.81 3.51
CA LEU A 145 -11.64 11.01 2.08
C LEU A 145 -10.72 10.09 1.28
N THR A 146 -11.29 9.41 0.30
CA THR A 146 -10.59 8.57 -0.68
C THR A 146 -11.31 8.62 -2.03
N ASN A 147 -10.81 7.93 -3.03
CA ASN A 147 -11.47 7.81 -4.32
C ASN A 147 -12.62 6.78 -4.27
N ALA A 148 -13.66 7.01 -5.05
CA ALA A 148 -14.80 6.10 -5.13
C ALA A 148 -14.37 4.72 -5.66
N HIS A 149 -13.52 4.66 -6.69
CA HIS A 149 -13.02 3.40 -7.25
C HIS A 149 -12.25 2.55 -6.23
N VAL A 150 -11.59 3.16 -5.21
CA VAL A 150 -10.86 2.45 -4.15
C VAL A 150 -11.81 1.65 -3.24
N VAL A 151 -13.03 2.13 -3.05
CA VAL A 151 -14.01 1.50 -2.14
C VAL A 151 -15.19 0.87 -2.86
N SER A 152 -15.19 0.88 -4.17
CA SER A 152 -16.27 0.31 -5.00
C SER A 152 -16.42 -1.19 -4.75
N GLY A 153 -17.63 -1.64 -4.41
CA GLY A 153 -17.92 -3.05 -4.15
C GLY A 153 -17.32 -3.63 -2.86
N LEU A 154 -16.71 -2.77 -2.00
CA LEU A 154 -16.20 -3.23 -0.71
C LEU A 154 -17.35 -3.37 0.32
N GLY A 155 -17.43 -4.54 0.96
CA GLY A 155 -18.34 -4.75 2.09
C GLY A 155 -17.82 -4.15 3.40
N GLU A 156 -16.52 -4.31 3.66
CA GLU A 156 -15.82 -3.72 4.80
C GLU A 156 -14.55 -3.02 4.31
N VAL A 157 -14.26 -1.86 4.89
CA VAL A 157 -13.07 -1.07 4.57
C VAL A 157 -12.12 -1.10 5.75
N GLY A 158 -10.87 -1.49 5.50
CA GLY A 158 -9.77 -1.40 6.44
C GLY A 158 -9.01 -0.08 6.25
N VAL A 159 -8.71 0.60 7.35
CA VAL A 159 -7.96 1.87 7.33
C VAL A 159 -6.79 1.79 8.29
N GLN A 160 -5.59 2.10 7.81
CA GLN A 160 -4.35 2.17 8.60
C GLN A 160 -3.71 3.54 8.46
N VAL A 161 -3.43 4.20 9.59
CA VAL A 161 -2.70 5.48 9.60
C VAL A 161 -1.27 5.24 9.15
N ARG A 162 -0.81 5.98 8.15
CA ARG A 162 0.52 5.84 7.52
C ARG A 162 0.83 4.42 7.01
N GLY A 163 -0.20 3.56 6.84
CA GLY A 163 -0.03 2.16 6.49
C GLY A 163 0.64 1.32 7.59
N GLN A 164 0.61 1.75 8.83
CA GLN A 164 1.27 1.12 9.97
C GLN A 164 0.30 0.95 11.14
N GLY A 165 0.64 0.05 12.06
CA GLY A 165 -0.17 -0.21 13.26
C GLY A 165 -1.48 -0.95 12.97
N PRO A 166 -2.48 -0.81 13.85
CA PRO A 166 -3.73 -1.57 13.73
C PRO A 166 -4.58 -1.10 12.55
N THR A 167 -5.21 -2.05 11.87
CA THR A 167 -6.22 -1.77 10.86
C THR A 167 -7.55 -1.48 11.55
N LEU A 168 -8.05 -0.26 11.39
CA LEU A 168 -9.37 0.14 11.87
C LEU A 168 -10.43 -0.21 10.82
N ARG A 169 -11.60 -0.65 11.28
CA ARG A 169 -12.74 -0.91 10.40
C ARG A 169 -13.49 0.39 10.12
N GLY A 170 -13.82 0.62 8.86
CA GLY A 170 -14.62 1.73 8.40
C GLY A 170 -15.81 1.29 7.56
N SER A 171 -16.75 2.19 7.39
CA SER A 171 -17.90 2.05 6.50
C SER A 171 -17.99 3.24 5.56
N VAL A 172 -18.32 2.99 4.30
CA VAL A 172 -18.55 4.05 3.32
C VAL A 172 -19.84 4.78 3.66
N VAL A 173 -19.76 6.08 3.88
CA VAL A 173 -20.90 6.93 4.24
C VAL A 173 -21.27 7.94 3.15
N LEU A 174 -20.37 8.17 2.20
CA LEU A 174 -20.61 8.92 0.98
C LEU A 174 -19.89 8.24 -0.18
N PHE A 175 -20.55 8.11 -1.32
CA PHE A 175 -20.00 7.53 -2.53
C PHE A 175 -20.48 8.35 -3.73
N ASP A 176 -19.56 9.01 -4.40
CA ASP A 176 -19.80 9.83 -5.60
C ASP A 176 -18.91 9.32 -6.74
N PRO A 177 -19.40 8.38 -7.54
CA PRO A 177 -18.61 7.84 -8.66
C PRO A 177 -18.38 8.87 -9.77
N ALA A 178 -19.28 9.87 -9.94
CA ALA A 178 -19.11 10.87 -10.97
C ALA A 178 -17.93 11.81 -10.73
N ARG A 179 -17.57 12.02 -9.46
CA ARG A 179 -16.39 12.81 -9.05
C ARG A 179 -15.24 11.94 -8.58
N ASP A 180 -15.43 10.62 -8.58
CA ASP A 180 -14.49 9.65 -8.00
C ASP A 180 -14.11 9.97 -6.56
N LEU A 181 -15.12 10.26 -5.72
CA LEU A 181 -14.93 10.60 -4.31
C LEU A 181 -15.75 9.69 -3.40
N ALA A 182 -15.17 9.31 -2.28
CA ALA A 182 -15.86 8.60 -1.21
C ALA A 182 -15.42 9.08 0.17
N ILE A 183 -16.34 9.04 1.13
CA ILE A 183 -16.04 9.27 2.55
C ILE A 183 -16.28 7.99 3.32
N ILE A 184 -15.29 7.61 4.13
CA ILE A 184 -15.32 6.47 5.03
C ILE A 184 -15.47 6.99 6.46
N ALA A 185 -16.47 6.51 7.19
CA ALA A 185 -16.57 6.68 8.65
C ALA A 185 -15.71 5.61 9.31
N VAL A 186 -14.75 6.03 10.14
CA VAL A 186 -13.80 5.14 10.82
C VAL A 186 -13.84 5.41 12.32
N PRO A 187 -14.68 4.69 13.08
CA PRO A 187 -14.77 4.87 14.52
C PRO A 187 -13.41 4.68 15.22
N ARG A 188 -13.12 5.55 16.19
CA ARG A 188 -11.86 5.56 16.96
C ARG A 188 -10.61 5.94 16.16
N LEU A 189 -10.76 6.49 14.97
CA LEU A 189 -9.63 7.08 14.24
C LEU A 189 -9.18 8.36 14.96
N SER A 190 -7.97 8.36 15.49
CA SER A 190 -7.39 9.48 16.25
C SER A 190 -6.43 10.36 15.42
N ALA A 191 -6.25 10.06 14.14
CA ALA A 191 -5.39 10.85 13.26
C ALA A 191 -5.95 12.26 13.03
N PRO A 192 -5.09 13.30 12.93
CA PRO A 192 -5.52 14.67 12.72
C PRO A 192 -6.17 14.86 11.34
N ALA A 193 -7.13 15.76 11.23
CA ALA A 193 -7.68 16.14 9.95
C ALA A 193 -6.76 17.13 9.22
N LEU A 194 -6.60 16.96 7.91
CA LEU A 194 -5.97 17.95 7.05
C LEU A 194 -6.96 19.06 6.73
N ALA A 195 -6.50 20.30 6.84
CA ALA A 195 -7.23 21.43 6.31
C ALA A 195 -7.16 21.40 4.77
N LEU A 196 -8.28 21.64 4.12
CA LEU A 196 -8.32 21.87 2.68
C LEU A 196 -7.75 23.24 2.40
N GLY A 197 -6.75 23.30 1.53
CA GLY A 197 -6.13 24.56 1.10
C GLY A 197 -6.78 25.14 -0.16
N ASP A 198 -6.27 26.29 -0.56
CA ASP A 198 -6.63 26.90 -1.84
C ASP A 198 -6.12 26.07 -3.03
N PRO A 199 -6.75 26.16 -4.19
CA PRO A 199 -6.27 25.49 -5.40
C PRO A 199 -4.85 25.95 -5.74
N LEU A 200 -3.98 25.00 -6.02
CA LEU A 200 -2.61 25.26 -6.44
C LEU A 200 -2.60 25.84 -7.86
N GLY A 201 -1.73 26.82 -8.09
CA GLY A 201 -1.46 27.39 -9.40
C GLY A 201 -0.34 26.66 -10.15
N ARG A 202 -0.15 27.04 -11.41
CA ARG A 202 0.98 26.56 -12.20
C ARG A 202 2.30 26.96 -11.54
N SER A 203 3.26 26.06 -11.52
CA SER A 203 4.59 26.19 -10.89
C SER A 203 4.58 26.16 -9.36
N ASP A 204 3.44 25.97 -8.71
CA ASP A 204 3.41 25.76 -7.28
C ASP A 204 4.07 24.43 -6.89
N ASP A 205 4.81 24.46 -5.81
CA ASP A 205 5.37 23.24 -5.20
C ASP A 205 4.27 22.44 -4.51
N ALA A 206 4.28 21.14 -4.70
CA ALA A 206 3.34 20.20 -4.12
C ALA A 206 4.06 18.94 -3.61
N VAL A 207 3.39 18.18 -2.75
CA VAL A 207 3.83 16.87 -2.31
C VAL A 207 2.75 15.84 -2.62
N ILE A 208 3.16 14.74 -3.21
CA ILE A 208 2.30 13.59 -3.44
C ILE A 208 2.64 12.54 -2.38
N ALA A 209 1.64 12.12 -1.59
CA ALA A 209 1.80 11.09 -0.58
C ALA A 209 0.74 10.00 -0.74
N GLY A 210 1.13 8.73 -0.63
CA GLY A 210 0.21 7.61 -0.78
C GLY A 210 0.91 6.26 -0.75
N PHE A 211 0.16 5.22 -1.10
CA PHE A 211 0.58 3.81 -1.02
C PHE A 211 0.53 3.15 -2.40
N PRO A 212 1.44 3.52 -3.32
CA PRO A 212 1.42 2.94 -4.66
C PRO A 212 1.67 1.44 -4.61
N LEU A 213 0.87 0.66 -5.35
CA LEU A 213 0.99 -0.78 -5.50
C LEU A 213 1.01 -1.54 -4.15
N ASP A 214 0.15 -1.14 -3.21
CA ASP A 214 0.09 -1.70 -1.85
C ASP A 214 1.43 -1.61 -1.07
N GLY A 215 2.34 -0.79 -1.57
CA GLY A 215 3.65 -0.57 -0.97
C GLY A 215 3.60 0.26 0.32
N PRO A 216 4.77 0.60 0.86
CA PRO A 216 4.88 1.52 1.99
C PRO A 216 4.46 2.93 1.59
N LEU A 217 4.24 3.78 2.61
CA LEU A 217 4.00 5.20 2.38
C LEU A 217 5.14 5.81 1.56
N ARG A 218 4.80 6.31 0.39
CA ARG A 218 5.70 7.03 -0.49
C ARG A 218 5.36 8.51 -0.47
N VAL A 219 6.41 9.34 -0.45
CA VAL A 219 6.29 10.80 -0.39
C VAL A 219 7.23 11.40 -1.43
N ASP A 220 6.67 12.00 -2.45
CA ASP A 220 7.42 12.59 -3.56
C ASP A 220 7.17 14.10 -3.63
N ALA A 221 8.23 14.86 -3.84
CA ALA A 221 8.12 16.28 -4.19
C ALA A 221 7.60 16.38 -5.64
N ALA A 222 6.69 17.31 -5.86
CA ALA A 222 6.08 17.58 -7.15
C ALA A 222 5.97 19.07 -7.42
N ARG A 223 5.70 19.43 -8.67
CA ARG A 223 5.37 20.80 -9.08
C ARG A 223 4.18 20.76 -10.03
N VAL A 224 3.21 21.63 -9.79
CA VAL A 224 2.01 21.72 -10.64
C VAL A 224 2.40 22.21 -12.02
N ARG A 225 2.09 21.46 -13.06
CA ARG A 225 2.34 21.85 -14.45
C ARG A 225 1.20 22.65 -15.04
N ASP A 226 -0.01 22.16 -14.86
CA ASP A 226 -1.23 22.81 -15.34
C ASP A 226 -2.48 22.15 -14.74
N TRP A 227 -3.63 22.76 -15.04
CA TRP A 227 -4.96 22.20 -14.80
C TRP A 227 -5.52 21.67 -16.11
N ILE A 228 -5.97 20.44 -16.09
CA ILE A 228 -6.59 19.79 -17.24
C ILE A 228 -7.99 19.30 -16.90
N LEU A 229 -8.88 19.27 -17.88
CA LEU A 229 -10.14 18.54 -17.78
C LEU A 229 -9.84 17.09 -18.16
N ALA A 230 -10.06 16.18 -17.24
CA ALA A 230 -9.92 14.75 -17.46
C ALA A 230 -11.29 14.09 -17.38
N THR A 231 -11.56 13.15 -18.29
CA THR A 231 -12.75 12.29 -18.23
C THR A 231 -12.30 10.93 -17.72
N GLY A 232 -12.88 10.49 -16.60
CA GLY A 232 -12.67 9.13 -16.10
C GLY A 232 -13.44 8.12 -16.95
N GLN A 233 -13.05 6.86 -16.89
CA GLN A 233 -13.88 5.76 -17.39
C GLN A 233 -14.90 5.41 -16.30
N ASP A 234 -16.18 5.34 -16.70
CA ASP A 234 -17.29 4.84 -15.89
C ASP A 234 -17.21 3.33 -15.65
#